data_6e498c73b3338a235e4d9a1b846cbfda
#
_entry.id   6e498c73b3338a235e4d9a1b846cbfda
#
_cell.length_a   1.000
_cell.length_b   1.000
_cell.length_c   1.000
_cell.angle_alpha   90.00
_cell.angle_beta   90.00
_cell.angle_gamma   90.00
#
_symmetry.space_group_name_H-M   'P 1'
#
loop_
_entity.id
_entity.type
_entity.pdbx_description
1 polymer ?
#
loop_
_entity_poly.entity_id
_entity_poly.type
_entity_poly.pdbx_seq_one_letter_code
_entity_poly.pdbx_strand_id
1 'polypeptide(L)'
;MKKLGILGGTFDPIHTGHINSAKAVYEQLGLEKVLFIPAYIPPHKMNQEFAHAADRYNMTVLATEPYNYFDVSDIELKRSGVSYTIDTMLEMKQLYPEYELYFIIGADSVPQLHRSEEHT
;
A
#
# COMPACT_ATOMS: atom_id res chain seq x y z
N MET A 1 11.37 13.84 12.44
CA MET A 1 11.31 12.48 11.87
C MET A 1 10.56 12.53 10.55
N LYS A 2 11.08 11.90 9.54
CA LYS A 2 10.41 11.85 8.25
C LYS A 2 9.18 10.96 8.33
N LYS A 3 8.17 11.27 7.52
CA LYS A 3 6.90 10.55 7.54
C LYS A 3 6.74 9.77 6.24
N LEU A 4 6.40 8.49 6.35
CA LEU A 4 6.18 7.61 5.22
C LEU A 4 4.74 7.11 5.25
N GLY A 5 4.01 7.31 4.16
CA GLY A 5 2.68 6.76 4.01
C GLY A 5 2.75 5.39 3.36
N ILE A 6 1.89 4.49 3.79
CA ILE A 6 1.83 3.14 3.26
C ILE A 6 0.38 2.83 2.90
N LEU A 7 0.14 2.59 1.62
CA LEU A 7 -1.19 2.27 1.12
C LEU A 7 -1.18 0.83 0.60
N GLY A 8 -1.81 -0.05 1.36
CA GLY A 8 -1.98 -1.44 0.95
C GLY A 8 -3.32 -1.63 0.27
N GLY A 9 -3.38 -2.56 -0.65
CA GLY A 9 -4.63 -2.88 -1.30
C GLY A 9 -4.46 -3.93 -2.36
N THR A 10 -5.56 -4.43 -2.86
CA THR A 10 -5.56 -5.42 -3.94
C THR A 10 -5.09 -4.78 -5.25
N PHE A 11 -5.54 -3.56 -5.51
CA PHE A 11 -5.24 -2.82 -6.75
C PHE A 11 -5.58 -3.67 -7.99
N ASP A 12 -6.84 -4.00 -8.13
CA ASP A 12 -7.31 -4.88 -9.21
C ASP A 12 -8.48 -4.24 -9.97
N PRO A 13 -8.20 -3.24 -10.82
CA PRO A 13 -6.92 -2.54 -10.94
C PRO A 13 -6.83 -1.36 -9.99
N ILE A 14 -5.64 -0.80 -9.89
CA ILE A 14 -5.47 0.51 -9.28
C ILE A 14 -6.25 1.54 -10.10
N HIS A 15 -6.84 2.53 -9.45
CA HIS A 15 -7.64 3.54 -10.13
C HIS A 15 -7.43 4.92 -9.52
N THR A 16 -8.09 5.90 -10.13
CA THR A 16 -7.96 7.31 -9.75
C THR A 16 -8.22 7.55 -8.27
N GLY A 17 -9.19 6.81 -7.70
CA GLY A 17 -9.50 6.95 -6.28
C GLY A 17 -8.32 6.61 -5.38
N HIS A 18 -7.57 5.57 -5.73
CA HIS A 18 -6.36 5.21 -4.96
C HIS A 18 -5.33 6.33 -5.04
N ILE A 19 -5.09 6.84 -6.23
CA ILE A 19 -4.10 7.90 -6.46
C ILE A 19 -4.52 9.17 -5.72
N ASN A 20 -5.79 9.57 -5.83
CA ASN A 20 -6.26 10.78 -5.18
C ASN A 20 -6.20 10.68 -3.66
N SER A 21 -6.54 9.52 -3.10
CA SER A 21 -6.44 9.31 -1.66
C SER A 21 -4.99 9.43 -1.19
N ALA A 22 -4.07 8.82 -1.91
CA ALA A 22 -2.65 8.89 -1.56
C ALA A 22 -2.12 10.32 -1.64
N LYS A 23 -2.50 11.06 -2.69
CA LYS A 23 -2.10 12.45 -2.84
C LYS A 23 -2.62 13.31 -1.70
N ALA A 24 -3.89 13.12 -1.34
CA ALA A 24 -4.50 13.92 -0.28
C ALA A 24 -3.78 13.70 1.06
N VAL A 25 -3.50 12.45 1.39
CA VAL A 25 -2.81 12.13 2.64
C VAL A 25 -1.37 12.64 2.61
N TYR A 26 -0.71 12.48 1.46
CA TYR A 26 0.64 12.99 1.26
C TYR A 26 0.71 14.48 1.58
N GLU A 27 -0.24 15.25 1.05
CA GLU A 27 -0.26 16.71 1.24
C GLU A 27 -0.68 17.09 2.65
N GLN A 28 -1.71 16.44 3.19
CA GLN A 28 -2.26 16.80 4.49
C GLN A 28 -1.29 16.53 5.64
N LEU A 29 -0.55 15.44 5.55
CA LEU A 29 0.36 15.04 6.61
C LEU A 29 1.80 15.47 6.39
N GLY A 30 2.11 16.02 5.23
CA GLY A 30 3.49 16.37 4.90
C GLY A 30 4.38 15.15 4.82
N LEU A 31 3.89 14.09 4.16
CA LEU A 31 4.66 12.86 4.02
C LEU A 31 5.84 13.07 3.10
N GLU A 32 6.89 12.31 3.29
CA GLU A 32 8.03 12.33 2.37
C GLU A 32 7.68 11.56 1.10
N LYS A 33 7.02 10.43 1.26
CA LYS A 33 6.54 9.65 0.12
C LYS A 33 5.40 8.74 0.56
N VAL A 34 4.74 8.13 -0.42
CA VAL A 34 3.75 7.09 -0.20
C VAL A 34 4.20 5.82 -0.91
N LEU A 35 4.17 4.72 -0.18
CA LEU A 35 4.55 3.42 -0.69
C LEU A 35 3.28 2.61 -0.90
N PHE A 36 3.07 2.17 -2.15
CA PHE A 36 1.94 1.32 -2.50
C PHE A 36 2.36 -0.13 -2.37
N ILE A 37 1.57 -0.93 -1.66
CA ILE A 37 1.89 -2.34 -1.43
C ILE A 37 0.74 -3.21 -1.94
N PRO A 38 0.86 -3.77 -3.16
CA PRO A 38 -0.15 -4.69 -3.67
C PRO A 38 -0.22 -5.94 -2.80
N ALA A 39 -1.44 -6.34 -2.45
CA ALA A 39 -1.67 -7.47 -1.58
C ALA A 39 -1.53 -8.79 -2.33
N TYR A 40 -1.03 -9.81 -1.63
CA TYR A 40 -1.06 -11.16 -2.14
C TYR A 40 -2.48 -11.71 -2.02
N ILE A 41 -2.96 -12.36 -3.08
CA ILE A 41 -4.28 -12.99 -3.06
C ILE A 41 -4.08 -14.48 -2.95
N PRO A 42 -4.56 -15.11 -1.87
CA PRO A 42 -4.42 -16.56 -1.70
C PRO A 42 -5.04 -17.35 -2.85
N PRO A 43 -4.48 -18.48 -3.24
CA PRO A 43 -5.01 -19.26 -4.36
C PRO A 43 -6.49 -19.61 -4.27
N HIS A 44 -7.02 -19.81 -3.06
CA HIS A 44 -8.43 -20.17 -2.92
C HIS A 44 -9.37 -19.01 -3.27
N LYS A 45 -8.86 -17.79 -3.40
CA LYS A 45 -9.64 -16.65 -3.82
C LYS A 45 -9.45 -16.32 -5.30
N MET A 46 -8.54 -17.03 -5.97
CA MET A 46 -8.24 -16.72 -7.37
C MET A 46 -9.40 -17.11 -8.31
N ASN A 47 -10.30 -17.98 -7.86
CA ASN A 47 -11.47 -18.32 -8.66
C ASN A 47 -12.51 -17.19 -8.73
N GLN A 48 -12.22 -16.05 -8.11
CA GLN A 48 -13.06 -14.85 -8.20
C GLN A 48 -12.57 -13.88 -9.29
N GLU A 49 -11.79 -14.39 -10.22
CA GLU A 49 -11.32 -13.61 -11.38
C GLU A 49 -10.42 -12.43 -11.05
N PHE A 50 -9.60 -12.59 -10.01
CA PHE A 50 -8.59 -11.57 -9.73
C PHE A 50 -7.47 -11.63 -10.76
N ALA A 51 -6.94 -10.47 -11.13
CA ALA A 51 -5.76 -10.41 -11.97
C ALA A 51 -4.56 -11.01 -11.23
N HIS A 52 -3.62 -11.53 -12.00
CA HIS A 52 -2.40 -12.09 -11.41
C HIS A 52 -1.59 -11.01 -10.69
N ALA A 53 -0.84 -11.45 -9.68
CA ALA A 53 -0.06 -10.52 -8.86
C ALA A 53 0.91 -9.68 -9.68
N ALA A 54 1.56 -10.30 -10.66
CA ALA A 54 2.51 -9.58 -11.52
C ALA A 54 1.82 -8.48 -12.30
N ASP A 55 0.62 -8.74 -12.81
CA ASP A 55 -0.13 -7.74 -13.57
C ASP A 55 -0.59 -6.60 -12.68
N ARG A 56 -1.07 -6.92 -11.49
CA ARG A 56 -1.51 -5.90 -10.53
C ARG A 56 -0.35 -5.02 -10.11
N TYR A 57 0.80 -5.63 -9.87
CA TYR A 57 2.00 -4.89 -9.51
C TYR A 57 2.42 -3.95 -10.65
N ASN A 58 2.48 -4.46 -11.87
CA ASN A 58 2.89 -3.67 -13.02
C ASN A 58 1.95 -2.52 -13.30
N MET A 59 0.64 -2.74 -13.18
CA MET A 59 -0.32 -1.68 -13.34
C MET A 59 -0.15 -0.58 -12.29
N THR A 60 0.16 -0.99 -11.06
CA THR A 60 0.40 -0.05 -9.98
C THR A 60 1.67 0.78 -10.24
N VAL A 61 2.72 0.13 -10.73
CA VAL A 61 3.95 0.85 -11.11
C VAL A 61 3.66 1.90 -12.17
N LEU A 62 2.92 1.52 -13.21
CA LEU A 62 2.59 2.44 -14.29
C LEU A 62 1.74 3.61 -13.81
N ALA A 63 0.78 3.35 -12.95
CA ALA A 63 -0.11 4.39 -12.46
C ALA A 63 0.59 5.38 -11.54
N THR A 64 1.62 4.94 -10.83
CA THR A 64 2.34 5.79 -9.87
C THR A 64 3.56 6.47 -10.48
N GLU A 65 3.99 6.04 -11.65
CA GLU A 65 5.21 6.52 -12.28
C GLU A 65 5.27 8.05 -12.47
N PRO A 66 4.17 8.74 -12.81
CA PRO A 66 4.22 10.18 -12.98
C PRO A 66 4.50 10.97 -11.69
N TYR A 67 4.43 10.32 -10.54
CA TYR A 67 4.56 10.97 -9.24
C TYR A 67 5.87 10.55 -8.59
N ASN A 68 6.80 11.50 -8.44
CA ASN A 68 8.13 11.18 -7.90
C ASN A 68 8.11 10.86 -6.40
N TYR A 69 6.99 11.11 -5.72
CA TYR A 69 6.85 10.79 -4.29
C TYR A 69 6.04 9.50 -4.05
N PHE A 70 5.70 8.77 -5.10
CA PHE A 70 5.05 7.46 -4.98
C PHE A 70 6.04 6.37 -5.36
N ASP A 71 6.07 5.31 -4.58
CA ASP A 71 6.83 4.09 -4.88
C ASP A 71 5.92 2.87 -4.71
N VAL A 72 6.36 1.75 -5.25
CA VAL A 72 5.61 0.49 -5.14
C VAL A 72 6.53 -0.56 -4.55
N SER A 73 6.01 -1.35 -3.61
CA SER A 73 6.76 -2.44 -3.00
C SER A 73 6.07 -3.77 -3.30
N ASP A 74 6.86 -4.79 -3.58
CA ASP A 74 6.37 -6.14 -3.80
C ASP A 74 6.48 -7.02 -2.56
N ILE A 75 6.63 -6.42 -1.40
CA ILE A 75 6.93 -7.14 -0.17
C ILE A 75 5.90 -8.21 0.18
N GLU A 76 4.62 -7.95 -0.06
CA GLU A 76 3.59 -8.96 0.20
C GLU A 76 3.56 -10.03 -0.87
N LEU A 77 3.92 -9.69 -2.10
CA LEU A 77 3.97 -10.65 -3.19
C LEU A 77 5.13 -11.63 -3.02
N LYS A 78 6.24 -11.17 -2.50
CA LYS A 78 7.41 -12.02 -2.24
C LYS A 78 7.14 -13.07 -1.17
N ARG A 79 6.25 -12.76 -0.24
CA ARG A 79 5.96 -13.66 0.86
C ARG A 79 5.22 -14.91 0.40
N SER A 80 4.43 -14.80 -0.66
CA SER A 80 3.72 -15.90 -1.30
C SER A 80 2.86 -16.73 -0.36
N GLY A 81 2.45 -16.16 0.76
CA GLY A 81 1.65 -16.85 1.73
C GLY A 81 0.48 -15.99 2.14
N VAL A 82 -0.10 -16.29 3.29
CA VAL A 82 -1.14 -15.45 3.82
C VAL A 82 -0.52 -14.12 4.22
N SER A 83 -1.04 -13.04 3.64
CA SER A 83 -0.55 -11.71 3.95
C SER A 83 -1.41 -11.11 5.04
N TYR A 84 -0.79 -10.80 6.16
CA TYR A 84 -1.48 -10.12 7.25
C TYR A 84 -0.92 -8.71 7.36
N THR A 85 -1.83 -7.76 7.54
CA THR A 85 -1.44 -6.36 7.69
C THR A 85 -0.41 -6.17 8.81
N ILE A 86 -0.59 -6.90 9.92
CA ILE A 86 0.34 -6.80 11.06
C ILE A 86 1.75 -7.19 10.67
N ASP A 87 1.90 -8.28 9.91
CA ASP A 87 3.24 -8.73 9.49
C ASP A 87 3.89 -7.68 8.58
N THR A 88 3.11 -7.11 7.68
CA THR A 88 3.60 -6.06 6.80
C THR A 88 4.00 -4.83 7.60
N MET A 89 3.21 -4.44 8.60
CA MET A 89 3.54 -3.31 9.45
C MET A 89 4.85 -3.52 10.19
N LEU A 90 5.06 -4.70 10.75
CA LEU A 90 6.29 -5.00 11.47
C LEU A 90 7.48 -4.98 10.54
N GLU A 91 7.33 -5.53 9.35
CA GLU A 91 8.40 -5.55 8.36
C GLU A 91 8.75 -4.14 7.90
N MET A 92 7.74 -3.30 7.68
CA MET A 92 7.99 -1.91 7.30
C MET A 92 8.74 -1.15 8.38
N LYS A 93 8.43 -1.40 9.66
CA LYS A 93 9.17 -0.77 10.75
C LYS A 93 10.64 -1.17 10.75
N GLN A 94 10.94 -2.41 10.37
CA GLN A 94 12.31 -2.88 10.29
C GLN A 94 13.05 -2.28 9.11
N LEU A 95 12.36 -2.11 7.98
CA LEU A 95 12.96 -1.57 6.77
C LEU A 95 13.14 -0.06 6.83
N TYR A 96 12.26 0.64 7.54
CA TYR A 96 12.26 2.09 7.61
C TYR A 96 12.27 2.57 9.06
N PRO A 97 13.33 2.24 9.83
CA PRO A 97 13.34 2.55 11.26
C PRO A 97 13.42 4.05 11.55
N GLU A 98 13.82 4.84 10.57
CA GLU A 98 13.98 6.29 10.74
C GLU A 98 12.73 7.07 10.37
N TYR A 99 11.67 6.37 9.95
CA TYR A 99 10.43 7.01 9.52
C TYR A 99 9.32 6.81 10.53
N GLU A 100 8.47 7.82 10.61
CA GLU A 100 7.16 7.65 11.26
C GLU A 100 6.21 7.11 10.20
N LEU A 101 5.60 5.96 10.45
CA LEU A 101 4.80 5.26 9.45
C LEU A 101 3.32 5.56 9.62
N TYR A 102 2.64 5.85 8.51
CA TYR A 102 1.21 6.11 8.47
C TYR A 102 0.57 5.13 7.50
N PHE A 103 -0.28 4.26 8.02
CA PHE A 103 -0.95 3.24 7.20
C PHE A 103 -2.30 3.77 6.76
N ILE A 104 -2.51 3.79 5.44
CA ILE A 104 -3.73 4.28 4.81
C ILE A 104 -4.59 3.07 4.48
N ILE A 105 -5.80 3.05 5.00
CA ILE A 105 -6.70 1.90 4.90
C ILE A 105 -8.00 2.32 4.26
N GLY A 106 -8.67 1.38 3.60
CA GLY A 106 -9.99 1.62 3.04
C GLY A 106 -9.98 2.28 1.69
N ALA A 107 -9.02 1.89 0.84
CA ALA A 107 -8.85 2.50 -0.47
C ALA A 107 -10.08 2.40 -1.36
N ASP A 108 -10.94 1.40 -1.13
CA ASP A 108 -12.13 1.19 -1.93
C ASP A 108 -13.37 1.85 -1.34
N SER A 109 -13.19 2.55 -0.24
CA SER A 109 -14.26 3.28 0.42
C SER A 109 -13.68 4.59 0.90
N VAL A 110 -14.25 5.18 1.96
CA VAL A 110 -13.66 6.37 2.56
C VAL A 110 -12.35 5.96 3.23
N PRO A 111 -11.21 6.49 2.77
CA PRO A 111 -9.93 6.10 3.36
C PRO A 111 -9.86 6.44 4.83
N GLN A 112 -9.27 5.54 5.61
CA GLN A 112 -9.02 5.75 7.02
C GLN A 112 -7.53 5.74 7.25
N LEU A 113 -7.08 6.64 8.11
CA LEU A 113 -5.67 6.78 8.40
C LEU A 113 -5.40 6.28 9.81
N HIS A 114 -4.47 5.33 9.91
CA HIS A 114 -4.04 4.79 11.19
C HIS A 114 -2.53 4.94 11.33
N ARG A 115 -2.10 5.39 12.49
CA ARG A 115 -0.68 5.43 12.81
C ARG A 115 -0.25 4.06 13.30
N SER A 116 1.04 3.77 13.14
CA SER A 116 1.55 2.44 13.48
C SER A 116 1.41 2.09 14.95
N GLU A 117 1.36 3.07 15.83
CA GLU A 117 1.21 2.85 17.26
C GLU A 117 -0.24 2.90 17.74
N GLU A 118 -1.20 3.10 16.84
CA GLU A 118 -2.61 3.13 17.17
C GLU A 118 -3.25 1.80 16.82
N HIS A 119 -4.09 1.29 17.71
CA HIS A 119 -4.70 -0.03 17.58
C HIS A 119 -6.20 0.05 17.57
N THR A 120 -6.71 0.80 16.67
CA THR A 120 -8.16 0.99 16.57
C THR A 120 -8.70 0.34 15.34
#